data_1840aa8ef9dcce020ad48763dff51c80
#
_entry.id   1840aa8ef9dcce020ad48763dff51c80
#
_cell.length_a   1.000
_cell.length_b   1.000
_cell.length_c   1.000
_cell.angle_alpha   90.00
_cell.angle_beta   90.00
_cell.angle_gamma   90.00
#
_symmetry.space_group_name_H-M   'P 1'
#
loop_
_entity.id
_entity.type
_entity.pdbx_description
1 polymer ?
#
loop_
_entity_poly.entity_id
_entity_poly.type
_entity_poly.pdbx_seq_one_letter_code
_entity_poly.pdbx_strand_id
1 'polypeptide(L)'
;MKTLLGILKGIKSGLTTAFRKVKSSKRLQGALVLVCIVAVVFGVWFGGYSKGTKVHQTIQKPVVCYKDIEEIAFQEATIKEIGKIHKPMELGKYEVDTFLTTSDYVFSYNAVIKAGYDLENIKDDGGNESTQTITVTLPKASIFDSYLDEKSYVQYWEGEKITANVGLDDIHKEKKRMLKEAKQDAIKGGLYEKTAEHAKVVITDYIHSLKGYENYNVVFNEEA
;
A
#
# COMPACT_ATOMS: atom_id res chain seq x y z
N MET A 1 12.67 -21.85 51.33
CA MET A 1 11.34 -21.20 51.44
C MET A 1 11.15 -20.45 52.77
N LYS A 2 11.77 -20.83 53.88
CA LYS A 2 11.63 -20.12 55.19
C LYS A 2 12.35 -18.77 55.30
N THR A 3 13.42 -18.52 54.58
CA THR A 3 14.21 -17.28 54.58
C THR A 3 13.52 -16.09 53.85
N LEU A 4 12.78 -16.33 52.80
CA LEU A 4 12.05 -15.29 52.07
C LEU A 4 10.84 -14.75 52.84
N LEU A 5 10.18 -15.62 53.65
CA LEU A 5 9.06 -15.21 54.50
C LEU A 5 9.52 -14.31 55.68
N GLY A 6 10.75 -14.53 56.18
CA GLY A 6 11.36 -13.70 57.22
C GLY A 6 11.68 -12.29 56.79
N ILE A 7 12.22 -12.17 55.55
CA ILE A 7 12.53 -10.86 54.95
C ILE A 7 11.27 -10.04 54.66
N LEU A 8 10.22 -10.68 54.14
CA LEU A 8 8.92 -10.03 53.90
C LEU A 8 8.23 -9.55 55.17
N LYS A 9 8.35 -10.29 56.30
CA LYS A 9 7.84 -9.88 57.60
C LYS A 9 8.62 -8.66 58.19
N GLY A 10 9.93 -8.64 58.00
CA GLY A 10 10.79 -7.50 58.43
C GLY A 10 10.48 -6.22 57.65
N ILE A 11 10.26 -6.31 56.37
CA ILE A 11 9.92 -5.17 55.52
C ILE A 11 8.52 -4.62 55.87
N LYS A 12 7.56 -5.49 56.17
CA LYS A 12 6.20 -5.08 56.54
C LYS A 12 6.18 -4.34 57.91
N SER A 13 6.98 -4.77 58.92
CA SER A 13 7.07 -4.11 60.20
C SER A 13 7.82 -2.77 60.14
N GLY A 14 8.86 -2.67 59.31
CA GLY A 14 9.61 -1.42 59.08
C GLY A 14 8.74 -0.35 58.38
N LEU A 15 7.95 -0.75 57.40
CA LEU A 15 7.05 0.18 56.68
C LEU A 15 5.94 0.72 57.57
N THR A 16 5.33 -0.12 58.42
CA THR A 16 4.25 0.36 59.31
C THR A 16 4.76 1.35 60.37
N THR A 17 5.99 1.18 60.88
CA THR A 17 6.60 2.07 61.85
C THR A 17 7.01 3.41 61.19
N ALA A 18 7.53 3.38 59.99
CA ALA A 18 7.84 4.57 59.21
C ALA A 18 6.58 5.37 58.86
N PHE A 19 5.50 4.69 58.43
CA PHE A 19 4.21 5.34 58.12
C PHE A 19 3.58 6.05 59.34
N ARG A 20 3.75 5.48 60.55
CA ARG A 20 3.20 6.05 61.78
C ARG A 20 3.94 7.36 62.20
N LYS A 21 5.25 7.45 61.92
CA LYS A 21 6.08 8.62 62.19
C LYS A 21 5.87 9.75 61.18
N VAL A 22 5.49 9.44 59.97
CA VAL A 22 5.20 10.40 58.88
C VAL A 22 3.85 11.10 59.07
N LYS A 23 2.88 10.47 59.75
CA LYS A 23 1.55 11.04 60.02
C LYS A 23 1.54 12.25 60.96
N SER A 24 2.64 12.49 61.69
CA SER A 24 2.70 13.57 62.72
C SER A 24 3.33 14.89 62.20
N SER A 25 3.89 14.94 60.99
CA SER A 25 4.54 16.16 60.48
C SER A 25 4.07 16.49 59.06
N LYS A 26 3.42 17.66 58.90
CA LYS A 26 2.94 18.15 57.58
C LYS A 26 4.07 18.27 56.55
N ARG A 27 5.31 18.56 56.98
CA ARG A 27 6.48 18.64 56.07
C ARG A 27 6.93 17.27 55.57
N LEU A 28 6.85 16.20 56.40
CA LEU A 28 7.16 14.84 56.00
C LEU A 28 6.08 14.26 55.04
N GLN A 29 4.83 14.64 55.23
CA GLN A 29 3.73 14.24 54.33
C GLN A 29 3.93 14.83 52.93
N GLY A 30 4.32 16.10 52.83
CA GLY A 30 4.64 16.74 51.53
C GLY A 30 5.81 16.08 50.81
N ALA A 31 6.87 15.75 51.57
CA ALA A 31 8.03 15.06 51.02
C ALA A 31 7.68 13.65 50.48
N LEU A 32 6.80 12.91 51.16
CA LEU A 32 6.39 11.57 50.77
C LEU A 32 5.51 11.58 49.50
N VAL A 33 4.61 12.57 49.39
CA VAL A 33 3.81 12.78 48.17
C VAL A 33 4.72 13.11 46.98
N LEU A 34 5.74 13.96 47.20
CA LEU A 34 6.68 14.33 46.16
C LEU A 34 7.51 13.13 45.68
N VAL A 35 7.96 12.27 46.59
CA VAL A 35 8.66 11.01 46.25
C VAL A 35 7.75 10.05 45.47
N CYS A 36 6.47 9.94 45.86
CA CYS A 36 5.52 9.11 45.12
C CYS A 36 5.27 9.64 43.70
N ILE A 37 5.13 10.95 43.50
CA ILE A 37 4.98 11.57 42.20
C ILE A 37 6.22 11.31 41.32
N VAL A 38 7.41 11.51 41.88
CA VAL A 38 8.67 11.23 41.19
C VAL A 38 8.78 9.74 40.81
N ALA A 39 8.41 8.84 41.72
CA ALA A 39 8.42 7.39 41.44
C ALA A 39 7.42 6.99 40.35
N VAL A 40 6.23 7.61 40.31
CA VAL A 40 5.24 7.38 39.24
C VAL A 40 5.75 7.91 37.89
N VAL A 41 6.29 9.13 37.88
CA VAL A 41 6.86 9.73 36.66
C VAL A 41 8.05 8.88 36.14
N PHE A 42 8.92 8.44 37.06
CA PHE A 42 10.05 7.56 36.70
C PHE A 42 9.57 6.17 36.24
N GLY A 43 8.54 5.62 36.86
CA GLY A 43 7.94 4.34 36.48
C GLY A 43 7.29 4.39 35.08
N VAL A 44 6.59 5.47 34.78
CA VAL A 44 6.00 5.70 33.45
C VAL A 44 7.10 5.93 32.41
N TRP A 45 8.15 6.69 32.77
CA TRP A 45 9.28 6.98 31.87
C TRP A 45 10.11 5.72 31.60
N PHE A 46 10.41 4.92 32.62
CA PHE A 46 11.17 3.66 32.47
C PHE A 46 10.32 2.51 31.90
N GLY A 47 9.02 2.44 32.25
CA GLY A 47 8.09 1.43 31.72
C GLY A 47 7.73 1.67 30.25
N GLY A 48 7.67 2.95 29.83
CA GLY A 48 7.47 3.33 28.44
C GLY A 48 8.67 2.98 27.54
N TYR A 49 9.90 3.05 28.09
CA TYR A 49 11.11 2.71 27.34
C TYR A 49 11.31 1.20 27.08
N SER A 50 10.68 0.34 27.88
CA SER A 50 10.90 -1.12 27.76
C SER A 50 9.89 -1.85 26.88
N LYS A 51 8.87 -1.17 26.35
CA LYS A 51 7.88 -1.73 25.41
C LYS A 51 8.08 -1.28 23.96
N GLY A 52 9.30 -0.93 23.59
CA GLY A 52 9.69 -0.98 22.20
C GLY A 52 9.58 -2.44 21.75
N THR A 53 8.45 -2.83 21.21
CA THR A 53 8.30 -4.09 20.49
C THR A 53 9.41 -4.11 19.46
N LYS A 54 10.47 -4.90 19.72
CA LYS A 54 11.39 -5.31 18.69
C LYS A 54 10.55 -6.12 17.72
N VAL A 55 9.97 -5.47 16.74
CA VAL A 55 9.49 -6.12 15.53
C VAL A 55 10.77 -6.64 14.89
N HIS A 56 11.16 -7.88 15.25
CA HIS A 56 12.06 -8.67 14.44
C HIS A 56 11.29 -8.99 13.14
N GLN A 57 11.21 -7.99 12.26
CA GLN A 57 11.01 -8.31 10.87
C GLN A 57 12.26 -9.08 10.47
N THR A 58 12.13 -10.40 10.44
CA THR A 58 13.03 -11.23 9.66
C THR A 58 12.86 -10.73 8.23
N ILE A 59 13.76 -9.83 7.82
CA ILE A 59 13.86 -9.42 6.41
C ILE A 59 14.30 -10.71 5.71
N GLN A 60 13.32 -11.46 5.20
CA GLN A 60 13.61 -12.55 4.30
C GLN A 60 14.28 -11.92 3.09
N LYS A 61 15.45 -12.41 2.75
CA LYS A 61 16.13 -11.99 1.52
C LYS A 61 15.14 -12.21 0.39
N PRO A 62 14.95 -11.23 -0.52
CA PRO A 62 14.05 -11.41 -1.63
C PRO A 62 14.45 -12.65 -2.40
N VAL A 63 13.53 -13.61 -2.48
CA VAL A 63 13.69 -14.77 -3.35
C VAL A 63 13.43 -14.28 -4.76
N VAL A 64 14.43 -14.32 -5.60
CA VAL A 64 14.27 -14.02 -7.03
C VAL A 64 13.52 -15.19 -7.64
N CYS A 65 12.25 -14.98 -7.97
CA CYS A 65 11.45 -15.93 -8.73
C CYS A 65 11.55 -15.54 -10.21
N TYR A 66 12.04 -16.48 -11.03
CA TYR A 66 11.98 -16.35 -12.48
C TYR A 66 10.65 -16.95 -12.92
N LYS A 67 9.89 -16.19 -13.69
CA LYS A 67 8.68 -16.65 -14.37
C LYS A 67 8.87 -16.36 -15.87
N ASP A 68 8.56 -17.33 -16.70
CA ASP A 68 8.50 -17.13 -18.14
C ASP A 68 7.39 -16.11 -18.42
N ILE A 69 7.69 -15.13 -19.28
CA ILE A 69 6.72 -14.10 -19.66
C ILE A 69 6.06 -14.54 -20.93
N GLU A 70 4.83 -15.02 -20.80
CA GLU A 70 3.95 -15.42 -21.92
C GLU A 70 3.01 -14.28 -22.34
N GLU A 71 3.07 -13.17 -21.61
CA GLU A 71 2.22 -12.00 -21.82
C GLU A 71 2.97 -10.92 -22.59
N ILE A 72 2.38 -10.39 -23.66
CA ILE A 72 2.90 -9.23 -24.39
C ILE A 72 1.97 -8.04 -24.15
N ALA A 73 2.55 -6.95 -23.61
CA ALA A 73 1.86 -5.68 -23.54
C ALA A 73 1.91 -4.98 -24.90
N PHE A 74 0.75 -4.70 -25.48
CA PHE A 74 0.63 -4.00 -26.76
C PHE A 74 0.36 -2.50 -26.58
N GLN A 75 -0.17 -2.08 -25.44
CA GLN A 75 -0.51 -0.68 -25.19
C GLN A 75 -0.27 -0.30 -23.74
N GLU A 76 0.20 0.94 -23.55
CA GLU A 76 0.37 1.58 -22.26
C GLU A 76 -0.46 2.87 -22.18
N ALA A 77 -1.20 3.05 -21.10
CA ALA A 77 -1.87 4.31 -20.78
C ALA A 77 -1.22 4.93 -19.54
N THR A 78 -0.92 6.22 -19.62
CA THR A 78 -0.45 7.01 -18.47
C THR A 78 -1.51 8.03 -18.09
N ILE A 79 -2.01 7.97 -16.85
CA ILE A 79 -3.06 8.84 -16.32
C ILE A 79 -2.55 9.54 -15.08
N LYS A 80 -2.69 10.87 -15.03
CA LYS A 80 -2.35 11.65 -13.84
C LYS A 80 -3.50 11.61 -12.85
N GLU A 81 -3.26 11.01 -11.68
CA GLU A 81 -4.22 10.89 -10.60
C GLU A 81 -3.89 11.85 -9.45
N ILE A 82 -4.94 12.38 -8.82
CA ILE A 82 -4.83 13.26 -7.65
C ILE A 82 -5.38 12.54 -6.43
N GLY A 83 -4.51 12.30 -5.43
CA GLY A 83 -4.87 11.80 -4.13
C GLY A 83 -5.23 12.93 -3.18
N LYS A 84 -6.30 12.73 -2.40
CA LYS A 84 -6.71 13.65 -1.34
C LYS A 84 -7.00 12.85 -0.08
N ILE A 85 -6.27 13.16 0.99
CA ILE A 85 -6.52 12.61 2.31
C ILE A 85 -7.05 13.74 3.18
N HIS A 86 -8.26 13.56 3.72
CA HIS A 86 -8.89 14.45 4.66
C HIS A 86 -9.11 13.68 5.94
N LYS A 87 -8.40 14.06 7.01
CA LYS A 87 -8.40 13.31 8.26
C LYS A 87 -8.78 14.22 9.42
N PRO A 88 -10.03 14.13 9.93
CA PRO A 88 -10.47 14.82 11.13
C PRO A 88 -9.83 14.22 12.39
N MET A 89 -9.85 14.98 13.49
CA MET A 89 -9.44 14.47 14.80
C MET A 89 -10.49 13.49 15.33
N GLU A 90 -10.05 12.32 15.76
CA GLU A 90 -10.91 11.33 16.42
C GLU A 90 -10.91 11.53 17.93
N LEU A 91 -12.07 11.77 18.51
CA LEU A 91 -12.27 11.86 19.96
C LEU A 91 -13.22 10.74 20.44
N GLY A 92 -12.67 9.56 20.69
CA GLY A 92 -13.44 8.36 21.01
C GLY A 92 -14.34 7.88 19.86
N LYS A 93 -15.64 8.14 19.91
CA LYS A 93 -16.62 7.80 18.85
C LYS A 93 -16.99 9.00 17.96
N TYR A 94 -16.42 10.17 18.24
CA TYR A 94 -16.77 11.40 17.56
C TYR A 94 -15.60 11.86 16.69
N GLU A 95 -15.90 12.30 15.48
CA GLU A 95 -14.98 12.99 14.61
C GLU A 95 -15.15 14.51 14.79
N VAL A 96 -14.05 15.22 14.99
CA VAL A 96 -14.04 16.68 15.13
C VAL A 96 -13.38 17.25 13.89
N ASP A 97 -14.21 17.71 12.97
CA ASP A 97 -13.80 18.30 11.70
C ASP A 97 -13.84 19.82 11.77
N THR A 98 -12.69 20.42 12.05
CA THR A 98 -12.50 21.88 12.05
C THR A 98 -11.15 22.21 11.42
N PHE A 99 -10.98 23.45 10.95
CA PHE A 99 -9.71 23.91 10.38
C PHE A 99 -8.51 23.81 11.36
N LEU A 100 -8.75 23.68 12.67
CA LEU A 100 -7.72 23.51 13.70
C LEU A 100 -7.38 22.05 13.99
N THR A 101 -8.27 21.12 13.65
CA THR A 101 -8.20 19.70 14.07
C THR A 101 -8.11 18.74 12.91
N THR A 102 -8.26 19.20 11.67
CA THR A 102 -8.28 18.36 10.48
C THR A 102 -6.97 18.50 9.71
N SER A 103 -6.38 17.37 9.35
CA SER A 103 -5.22 17.31 8.46
C SER A 103 -5.67 17.03 7.03
N ASP A 104 -5.15 17.84 6.11
CA ASP A 104 -5.38 17.69 4.67
C ASP A 104 -4.05 17.40 3.96
N TYR A 105 -4.06 16.44 3.07
CA TYR A 105 -2.91 16.09 2.26
C TYR A 105 -3.32 15.87 0.81
N VAL A 106 -2.72 16.63 -0.12
CA VAL A 106 -3.04 16.58 -1.55
C VAL A 106 -1.77 16.33 -2.35
N PHE A 107 -1.78 15.28 -3.14
CA PHE A 107 -0.64 14.85 -3.94
C PHE A 107 -1.09 14.24 -5.28
N SER A 108 -0.18 14.05 -6.21
CA SER A 108 -0.47 13.33 -7.45
C SER A 108 0.62 12.33 -7.80
N TYR A 109 0.22 11.33 -8.57
CA TYR A 109 1.07 10.39 -9.27
C TYR A 109 0.60 10.21 -10.72
N ASN A 110 1.49 9.82 -11.59
CA ASN A 110 1.12 9.21 -12.85
C ASN A 110 0.89 7.72 -12.62
N ALA A 111 -0.31 7.25 -12.95
CA ALA A 111 -0.63 5.83 -12.98
C ALA A 111 -0.31 5.29 -14.38
N VAL A 112 0.46 4.23 -14.43
CA VAL A 112 0.83 3.52 -15.66
C VAL A 112 0.03 2.22 -15.70
N ILE A 113 -0.73 2.02 -16.77
CA ILE A 113 -1.59 0.85 -16.98
C ILE A 113 -1.20 0.20 -18.29
N LYS A 114 -0.78 -1.08 -18.24
CA LYS A 114 -0.37 -1.84 -19.42
C LYS A 114 -1.40 -2.92 -19.75
N ALA A 115 -1.85 -2.93 -20.99
CA ALA A 115 -2.80 -3.93 -21.48
C ALA A 115 -2.24 -4.67 -22.69
N GLY A 116 -2.70 -5.91 -22.88
CA GLY A 116 -2.28 -6.76 -23.98
C GLY A 116 -3.01 -8.10 -23.98
N TYR A 117 -2.36 -9.11 -24.52
CA TYR A 117 -2.88 -10.46 -24.69
C TYR A 117 -1.93 -11.49 -24.10
N ASP A 118 -2.51 -12.55 -23.59
CA ASP A 118 -1.81 -13.80 -23.29
C ASP A 118 -1.56 -14.54 -24.61
N LEU A 119 -0.29 -14.77 -24.93
CA LEU A 119 0.12 -15.39 -26.20
C LEU A 119 -0.36 -16.83 -26.35
N GLU A 120 -0.46 -17.59 -25.25
CA GLU A 120 -0.94 -18.97 -25.28
C GLU A 120 -2.39 -19.08 -25.76
N ASN A 121 -3.16 -18.02 -25.58
CA ASN A 121 -4.56 -17.95 -25.95
C ASN A 121 -4.80 -17.37 -27.36
N ILE A 122 -3.75 -16.87 -28.03
CA ILE A 122 -3.84 -16.47 -29.44
C ILE A 122 -3.78 -17.74 -30.29
N LYS A 123 -4.77 -17.91 -31.15
CA LYS A 123 -4.90 -19.10 -32.05
C LYS A 123 -4.94 -18.66 -33.50
N ASP A 124 -4.34 -19.45 -34.36
CA ASP A 124 -4.47 -19.30 -35.80
C ASP A 124 -4.97 -20.62 -36.46
N ASP A 125 -5.45 -20.54 -37.69
CA ASP A 125 -5.95 -21.67 -38.44
C ASP A 125 -4.89 -22.32 -39.35
N GLY A 126 -3.62 -21.90 -39.22
CA GLY A 126 -2.49 -22.37 -40.05
C GLY A 126 -2.47 -21.82 -41.46
N GLY A 127 -3.47 -21.06 -41.87
CA GLY A 127 -3.59 -20.45 -43.19
C GLY A 127 -4.09 -21.39 -44.30
N ASN A 128 -4.79 -20.81 -45.25
CA ASN A 128 -5.32 -21.49 -46.43
C ASN A 128 -4.54 -21.03 -47.66
N GLU A 129 -3.75 -21.96 -48.26
CA GLU A 129 -2.92 -21.67 -49.42
C GLU A 129 -3.75 -21.28 -50.66
N SER A 130 -4.95 -21.86 -50.83
CA SER A 130 -5.81 -21.59 -52.00
C SER A 130 -6.38 -20.18 -52.02
N THR A 131 -6.64 -19.61 -50.80
CA THR A 131 -7.21 -18.27 -50.65
C THR A 131 -6.15 -17.26 -50.16
N GLN A 132 -4.94 -17.72 -49.86
CA GLN A 132 -3.89 -16.94 -49.23
C GLN A 132 -4.42 -16.13 -48.05
N THR A 133 -5.16 -16.80 -47.17
CA THR A 133 -5.78 -16.15 -45.99
C THR A 133 -5.43 -16.94 -44.75
N ILE A 134 -5.07 -16.25 -43.67
CA ILE A 134 -4.88 -16.80 -42.33
C ILE A 134 -5.83 -16.10 -41.36
N THR A 135 -6.52 -16.87 -40.53
CA THR A 135 -7.44 -16.37 -39.55
C THR A 135 -6.80 -16.45 -38.16
N VAL A 136 -6.66 -15.31 -37.49
CA VAL A 136 -6.13 -15.21 -36.13
C VAL A 136 -7.26 -14.87 -35.17
N THR A 137 -7.43 -15.69 -34.13
CA THR A 137 -8.41 -15.45 -33.05
C THR A 137 -7.71 -14.85 -31.86
N LEU A 138 -8.11 -13.62 -31.51
CA LEU A 138 -7.62 -12.89 -30.37
C LEU A 138 -8.52 -13.15 -29.16
N PRO A 139 -7.97 -13.49 -27.98
CA PRO A 139 -8.73 -13.54 -26.73
C PRO A 139 -9.14 -12.12 -26.29
N LYS A 140 -9.79 -11.99 -25.14
CA LYS A 140 -10.08 -10.66 -24.58
C LYS A 140 -8.78 -10.00 -24.07
N ALA A 141 -8.60 -8.72 -24.42
CA ALA A 141 -7.50 -7.93 -23.87
C ALA A 141 -7.62 -7.82 -22.35
N SER A 142 -6.50 -7.86 -21.66
CA SER A 142 -6.42 -7.78 -20.21
C SER A 142 -5.34 -6.80 -19.75
N ILE A 143 -5.48 -6.33 -18.50
CA ILE A 143 -4.43 -5.52 -17.86
C ILE A 143 -3.46 -6.47 -17.17
N PHE A 144 -2.20 -6.47 -17.62
CA PHE A 144 -1.13 -7.29 -17.02
C PHE A 144 -0.45 -6.60 -15.86
N ASP A 145 -0.21 -5.28 -16.02
CA ASP A 145 0.57 -4.50 -15.07
C ASP A 145 -0.06 -3.14 -14.84
N SER A 146 0.06 -2.66 -13.62
CA SER A 146 -0.43 -1.34 -13.26
C SER A 146 0.25 -0.86 -11.98
N TYR A 147 0.82 0.33 -12.04
CA TYR A 147 1.52 0.93 -10.92
C TYR A 147 1.42 2.45 -10.93
N LEU A 148 1.72 3.07 -9.79
CA LEU A 148 1.95 4.51 -9.68
C LEU A 148 3.45 4.76 -9.87
N ASP A 149 3.80 5.63 -10.80
CA ASP A 149 5.21 6.02 -11.01
C ASP A 149 5.67 6.92 -9.85
N GLU A 150 6.47 6.35 -8.96
CA GLU A 150 6.98 7.08 -7.79
C GLU A 150 7.84 8.30 -8.17
N LYS A 151 8.42 8.33 -9.36
CA LYS A 151 9.21 9.48 -9.85
C LYS A 151 8.33 10.65 -10.27
N SER A 152 7.05 10.41 -10.53
CA SER A 152 6.06 11.41 -10.93
C SER A 152 5.35 12.07 -9.74
N TYR A 153 5.72 11.70 -8.51
CA TYR A 153 5.13 12.26 -7.29
C TYR A 153 5.25 13.77 -7.23
N VAL A 154 4.12 14.43 -7.00
CA VAL A 154 4.06 15.87 -6.72
C VAL A 154 3.16 16.09 -5.51
N GLN A 155 3.69 16.76 -4.51
CA GLN A 155 2.93 17.23 -3.36
C GLN A 155 2.42 18.65 -3.62
N TYR A 156 1.12 18.85 -3.49
CA TYR A 156 0.49 20.17 -3.71
C TYR A 156 0.19 20.89 -2.41
N TRP A 157 -0.24 20.13 -1.40
CA TRP A 157 -0.65 20.68 -0.12
C TRP A 157 -0.43 19.67 1.00
N GLU A 158 0.04 20.18 2.14
CA GLU A 158 0.17 19.45 3.39
C GLU A 158 -0.21 20.39 4.54
N GLY A 159 -1.30 20.07 5.20
CA GLY A 159 -1.79 20.79 6.38
C GLY A 159 -1.91 19.85 7.56
N GLU A 160 -0.76 19.36 8.08
CA GLU A 160 -0.77 18.41 9.21
C GLU A 160 -1.06 19.09 10.53
N LYS A 161 -1.93 18.49 11.34
CA LYS A 161 -2.24 18.91 12.71
C LYS A 161 -1.80 17.83 13.70
N ILE A 162 -1.34 18.27 14.86
CA ILE A 162 -0.86 17.36 15.94
C ILE A 162 -1.95 16.38 16.38
N THR A 163 -3.22 16.78 16.25
CA THR A 163 -4.39 16.01 16.69
C THR A 163 -4.93 15.03 15.64
N ALA A 164 -4.52 15.14 14.39
CA ALA A 164 -4.97 14.32 13.27
C ALA A 164 -3.80 14.01 12.33
N ASN A 165 -2.98 13.06 12.71
CA ASN A 165 -1.78 12.70 11.94
C ASN A 165 -2.16 11.77 10.77
N VAL A 166 -1.74 12.12 9.54
CA VAL A 166 -1.88 11.26 8.36
C VAL A 166 -0.82 10.16 8.42
N GLY A 167 -1.29 8.93 8.62
CA GLY A 167 -0.42 7.75 8.71
C GLY A 167 -0.09 7.13 7.35
N LEU A 168 0.89 6.23 7.34
CA LEU A 168 1.24 5.45 6.13
C LEU A 168 0.05 4.65 5.59
N ASP A 169 -0.83 4.15 6.47
CA ASP A 169 -2.02 3.40 6.06
C ASP A 169 -3.01 4.26 5.27
N ASP A 170 -3.17 5.53 5.64
CA ASP A 170 -4.03 6.48 4.94
C ASP A 170 -3.47 6.72 3.52
N ILE A 171 -2.15 6.91 3.40
CA ILE A 171 -1.46 7.10 2.12
C ILE A 171 -1.58 5.83 1.26
N HIS A 172 -1.36 4.64 1.82
CA HIS A 172 -1.50 3.38 1.09
C HIS A 172 -2.93 3.13 0.61
N LYS A 173 -3.93 3.47 1.42
CA LYS A 173 -5.34 3.35 1.04
C LYS A 173 -5.67 4.27 -0.13
N GLU A 174 -5.18 5.50 -0.08
CA GLU A 174 -5.40 6.49 -1.13
C GLU A 174 -4.68 6.10 -2.42
N LYS A 175 -3.42 5.64 -2.38
CA LYS A 175 -2.70 5.10 -3.53
C LYS A 175 -3.44 3.93 -4.21
N LYS A 176 -4.03 3.02 -3.42
CA LYS A 176 -4.86 1.93 -3.96
C LYS A 176 -6.12 2.45 -4.65
N ARG A 177 -6.77 3.48 -4.09
CA ARG A 177 -7.93 4.13 -4.71
C ARG A 177 -7.54 4.74 -6.05
N MET A 178 -6.48 5.55 -6.07
CA MET A 178 -5.95 6.19 -7.28
C MET A 178 -5.67 5.17 -8.39
N LEU A 179 -4.97 4.08 -8.07
CA LEU A 179 -4.67 3.03 -9.06
C LEU A 179 -5.92 2.33 -9.58
N LYS A 180 -6.92 2.12 -8.73
CA LYS A 180 -8.21 1.55 -9.14
C LYS A 180 -8.97 2.48 -10.08
N GLU A 181 -9.01 3.77 -9.79
CA GLU A 181 -9.67 4.78 -10.62
C GLU A 181 -8.96 4.91 -11.97
N ALA A 182 -7.62 5.00 -11.97
CA ALA A 182 -6.82 5.05 -13.19
C ALA A 182 -7.09 3.85 -14.11
N LYS A 183 -7.20 2.62 -13.57
CA LYS A 183 -7.58 1.45 -14.37
C LYS A 183 -8.94 1.62 -15.04
N GLN A 184 -9.92 2.10 -14.29
CA GLN A 184 -11.28 2.31 -14.83
C GLN A 184 -11.28 3.38 -15.91
N ASP A 185 -10.53 4.46 -15.69
CA ASP A 185 -10.45 5.55 -16.65
C ASP A 185 -9.66 5.18 -17.90
N ALA A 186 -8.61 4.37 -17.77
CA ALA A 186 -7.90 3.79 -18.91
C ALA A 186 -8.83 2.93 -19.78
N ILE A 187 -9.62 2.05 -19.15
CA ILE A 187 -10.59 1.19 -19.87
C ILE A 187 -11.65 2.05 -20.56
N LYS A 188 -12.26 3.00 -19.84
CA LYS A 188 -13.24 3.93 -20.42
C LYS A 188 -12.66 4.79 -21.54
N GLY A 189 -11.36 5.09 -21.47
CA GLY A 189 -10.60 5.83 -22.48
C GLY A 189 -10.25 5.02 -23.72
N GLY A 190 -10.72 3.77 -23.81
CA GLY A 190 -10.52 2.92 -25.00
C GLY A 190 -9.18 2.17 -24.99
N LEU A 191 -8.63 1.87 -23.80
CA LEU A 191 -7.34 1.15 -23.71
C LEU A 191 -7.41 -0.21 -24.41
N TYR A 192 -8.50 -0.98 -24.24
CA TYR A 192 -8.63 -2.31 -24.84
C TYR A 192 -8.80 -2.25 -26.36
N GLU A 193 -9.56 -1.29 -26.86
CA GLU A 193 -9.76 -1.06 -28.30
C GLU A 193 -8.42 -0.72 -28.98
N LYS A 194 -7.65 0.19 -28.40
CA LYS A 194 -6.31 0.55 -28.90
C LYS A 194 -5.33 -0.62 -28.82
N THR A 195 -5.44 -1.44 -27.76
CA THR A 195 -4.64 -2.66 -27.60
C THR A 195 -4.95 -3.64 -28.75
N ALA A 196 -6.23 -3.82 -29.07
CA ALA A 196 -6.64 -4.71 -30.18
C ALA A 196 -6.16 -4.19 -31.53
N GLU A 197 -6.30 -2.90 -31.81
CA GLU A 197 -5.82 -2.29 -33.04
C GLU A 197 -4.30 -2.46 -33.21
N HIS A 198 -3.53 -2.17 -32.16
CA HIS A 198 -2.07 -2.32 -32.23
C HIS A 198 -1.63 -3.78 -32.35
N ALA A 199 -2.28 -4.69 -31.63
CA ALA A 199 -2.00 -6.11 -31.73
C ALA A 199 -2.23 -6.66 -33.16
N LYS A 200 -3.31 -6.24 -33.82
CA LYS A 200 -3.60 -6.61 -35.21
C LYS A 200 -2.46 -6.19 -36.14
N VAL A 201 -1.92 -4.98 -35.96
CA VAL A 201 -0.78 -4.51 -36.78
C VAL A 201 0.46 -5.36 -36.51
N VAL A 202 0.85 -5.53 -35.25
CA VAL A 202 2.07 -6.28 -34.89
C VAL A 202 2.00 -7.74 -35.34
N ILE A 203 0.85 -8.39 -35.14
CA ILE A 203 0.66 -9.79 -35.57
C ILE A 203 0.66 -9.92 -37.09
N THR A 204 0.05 -8.96 -37.80
CA THR A 204 0.09 -8.95 -39.28
C THR A 204 1.52 -8.82 -39.78
N ASP A 205 2.30 -7.87 -39.24
CA ASP A 205 3.70 -7.66 -39.60
C ASP A 205 4.54 -8.92 -39.31
N TYR A 206 4.29 -9.56 -38.17
CA TYR A 206 4.95 -10.79 -37.79
C TYR A 206 4.64 -11.92 -38.82
N ILE A 207 3.36 -12.15 -39.17
CA ILE A 207 2.95 -13.16 -40.12
C ILE A 207 3.59 -12.89 -41.48
N HIS A 208 3.57 -11.64 -41.96
CA HIS A 208 4.20 -11.26 -43.22
C HIS A 208 5.73 -11.42 -43.23
N SER A 209 6.36 -11.42 -42.05
CA SER A 209 7.79 -11.69 -41.91
C SER A 209 8.16 -13.18 -42.05
N LEU A 210 7.16 -14.07 -41.95
CA LEU A 210 7.37 -15.51 -42.08
C LEU A 210 7.47 -15.92 -43.55
N LYS A 211 8.45 -16.76 -43.87
CA LYS A 211 8.66 -17.24 -45.22
C LYS A 211 7.45 -18.03 -45.75
N GLY A 212 6.89 -17.56 -46.84
CA GLY A 212 5.71 -18.18 -47.49
C GLY A 212 4.38 -17.54 -47.09
N TYR A 213 4.39 -16.56 -46.15
CA TYR A 213 3.19 -15.85 -45.73
C TYR A 213 3.21 -14.35 -46.07
N GLU A 214 4.19 -13.91 -46.88
CA GLU A 214 4.44 -12.49 -47.16
C GLU A 214 3.23 -11.79 -47.83
N ASN A 215 2.36 -12.54 -48.54
CA ASN A 215 1.22 -12.01 -49.27
C ASN A 215 -0.13 -12.51 -48.73
N TYR A 216 -0.15 -13.13 -47.56
CA TYR A 216 -1.40 -13.62 -46.97
C TYR A 216 -2.27 -12.47 -46.46
N ASN A 217 -3.57 -12.59 -46.66
CA ASN A 217 -4.55 -11.71 -46.01
C ASN A 217 -4.79 -12.21 -44.59
N VAL A 218 -4.51 -11.36 -43.60
CA VAL A 218 -4.69 -11.70 -42.18
C VAL A 218 -6.07 -11.22 -41.74
N VAL A 219 -6.91 -12.14 -41.32
CA VAL A 219 -8.27 -11.87 -40.81
C VAL A 219 -8.28 -12.13 -39.33
N PHE A 220 -8.85 -11.19 -38.57
CA PHE A 220 -8.94 -11.30 -37.11
C PHE A 220 -10.37 -11.61 -36.67
N ASN A 221 -10.51 -12.61 -35.80
CA ASN A 221 -11.70 -12.89 -35.02
C ASN A 221 -11.44 -12.52 -33.57
N GLU A 222 -12.45 -11.99 -32.90
CA GLU A 222 -12.40 -11.68 -31.44
C GLU A 222 -13.29 -12.69 -30.71
N GLU A 223 -12.77 -13.34 -29.67
CA GLU A 223 -13.59 -14.17 -28.77
C GLU A 223 -14.61 -13.29 -28.05
N ALA A 224 -15.92 -13.64 -28.19
CA ALA A 224 -17.06 -12.91 -27.62
C ALA A 224 -17.08 -12.90 -26.07
#